data_56cf9d77a4caa82e952dfac871bee292
#
_entry.id   56cf9d77a4caa82e952dfac871bee292
#
_cell.length_a   1.000
_cell.length_b   1.000
_cell.length_c   1.000
_cell.angle_alpha   90.00
_cell.angle_beta   90.00
_cell.angle_gamma   90.00
#
_symmetry.space_group_name_H-M   'P 1'
#
loop_
_entity.id
_entity.type
_entity.pdbx_description
1 polymer ?
#
loop_
_entity_poly.entity_id
_entity_poly.type
_entity_poly.pdbx_seq_one_letter_code
_entity_poly.pdbx_strand_id
1 'polypeptide(L)'
;MAEGPQIATRMSSRERIVVLLLVISVVVNYIDRSNLSLAVPLIQRQFALSPLQIGSLLSAFYWTYALLQISGIAGWLADRFPVGWVLVGGYVLWSGATVVTGLVSSFSALYIARLLLGVGESVSYPCYSRIFAELPQEHRGRANALIDAGTKLGPAMGAFVGGLLLVHLGWRLFFVVLGVGGLLWLLPWIKMMPRFGRRVETKSEAALPSIVQLLQVKCAWGTFLGHFCGNYFYYFMLAWLPNYLVGEEKMSIGSMSRLISSLFLLIATSSLLTGWISDRLIMAGSSPTRVRRAAVVGGMGVSSSLLALAVVHRNLPLSITVIAVACVGYGAFASNHWAITQTLAGTAMAGRWSSLQNGFANLSGIVAPWVTGLIVQINGSSRLAFVLTGGVALAGAFFWGLLVQRVEPVQWDAHNRMVGTT
;
A
#
# COMPACT_ATOMS: atom_id res chain seq x y z
N MET A 1 -13.70 -33.89 27.90
CA MET A 1 -13.04 -32.97 28.82
C MET A 1 -13.26 -31.59 28.25
N ALA A 2 -14.02 -30.73 28.93
CA ALA A 2 -14.24 -29.34 28.48
C ALA A 2 -12.95 -28.54 28.68
N GLU A 3 -12.37 -27.99 27.62
CA GLU A 3 -11.30 -27.03 27.76
C GLU A 3 -11.83 -25.82 28.54
N GLY A 4 -11.21 -25.56 29.70
CA GLY A 4 -11.53 -24.38 30.50
C GLY A 4 -11.28 -23.11 29.73
N PRO A 5 -11.91 -21.98 30.12
CA PRO A 5 -11.76 -20.70 29.39
C PRO A 5 -10.28 -20.31 29.35
N GLN A 6 -9.71 -20.24 28.15
CA GLN A 6 -8.37 -19.72 27.94
C GLN A 6 -8.35 -18.28 28.46
N ILE A 7 -7.62 -18.06 29.56
CA ILE A 7 -7.40 -16.70 30.09
C ILE A 7 -6.66 -15.93 29.05
N ALA A 8 -7.32 -14.88 28.49
CA ALA A 8 -6.73 -13.99 27.52
C ALA A 8 -5.39 -13.44 28.05
N THR A 9 -4.29 -13.87 27.47
CA THR A 9 -2.95 -13.46 27.90
C THR A 9 -2.73 -11.99 27.50
N ARG A 10 -2.62 -11.12 28.51
CA ARG A 10 -2.38 -9.68 28.25
C ARG A 10 -1.02 -9.50 27.59
N MET A 11 -0.96 -8.72 26.51
CA MET A 11 0.31 -8.29 25.91
C MET A 11 1.20 -7.64 26.99
N SER A 12 2.44 -8.04 27.05
CA SER A 12 3.46 -7.40 27.89
C SER A 12 3.67 -5.95 27.47
N SER A 13 4.16 -5.11 28.37
CA SER A 13 4.49 -3.72 28.06
C SER A 13 5.50 -3.61 26.92
N ARG A 14 6.46 -4.54 26.84
CA ARG A 14 7.45 -4.59 25.77
C ARG A 14 6.83 -4.93 24.41
N GLU A 15 5.95 -5.90 24.31
CA GLU A 15 5.24 -6.25 23.07
C GLU A 15 4.42 -5.07 22.56
N ARG A 16 3.72 -4.36 23.46
CA ARG A 16 2.97 -3.15 23.08
C ARG A 16 3.86 -2.05 22.51
N ILE A 17 5.05 -1.82 23.12
CA ILE A 17 6.02 -0.85 22.61
C ILE A 17 6.56 -1.30 21.25
N VAL A 18 6.88 -2.59 21.07
CA VAL A 18 7.34 -3.11 19.77
C VAL A 18 6.28 -2.89 18.71
N VAL A 19 5.01 -3.25 18.97
CA VAL A 19 3.92 -3.00 18.00
C VAL A 19 3.77 -1.52 17.68
N LEU A 20 3.83 -0.62 18.69
CA LEU A 20 3.78 0.82 18.46
C LEU A 20 4.93 1.31 17.59
N LEU A 21 6.15 0.84 17.84
CA LEU A 21 7.32 1.19 17.01
C LEU A 21 7.16 0.71 15.57
N LEU A 22 6.59 -0.47 15.34
CA LEU A 22 6.31 -0.96 13.99
C LEU A 22 5.19 -0.14 13.30
N VAL A 23 4.19 0.32 14.03
CA VAL A 23 3.15 1.24 13.51
C VAL A 23 3.78 2.58 13.11
N ILE A 24 4.65 3.15 13.94
CA ILE A 24 5.39 4.37 13.59
C ILE A 24 6.26 4.12 12.35
N SER A 25 6.94 2.98 12.29
CA SER A 25 7.77 2.58 11.15
C SER A 25 6.97 2.55 9.84
N VAL A 26 5.77 1.97 9.82
CA VAL A 26 4.94 1.93 8.61
C VAL A 26 4.41 3.32 8.23
N VAL A 27 4.10 4.17 9.20
CA VAL A 27 3.71 5.56 8.93
C VAL A 27 4.87 6.29 8.24
N VAL A 28 6.11 6.21 8.78
CA VAL A 28 7.31 6.80 8.18
C VAL A 28 7.55 6.25 6.77
N ASN A 29 7.44 4.94 6.58
CA ASN A 29 7.58 4.28 5.28
C ASN A 29 6.61 4.86 4.23
N TYR A 30 5.34 5.07 4.59
CA TYR A 30 4.35 5.64 3.67
C TYR A 30 4.46 7.15 3.50
N ILE A 31 5.03 7.86 4.48
CA ILE A 31 5.47 9.25 4.30
C ILE A 31 6.56 9.31 3.23
N ASP A 32 7.58 8.46 3.29
CA ASP A 32 8.70 8.42 2.34
C ASP A 32 8.25 8.09 0.92
N ARG A 33 7.24 7.23 0.76
CA ARG A 33 6.63 6.92 -0.56
C ARG A 33 5.93 8.13 -1.19
N SER A 34 5.28 8.97 -0.38
CA SER A 34 4.54 10.14 -0.86
C SER A 34 5.41 11.39 -1.06
N ASN A 35 6.53 11.47 -0.38
CA ASN A 35 7.36 12.68 -0.32
C ASN A 35 7.88 13.15 -1.68
N LEU A 36 8.29 12.20 -2.55
CA LEU A 36 8.81 12.57 -3.85
C LEU A 36 7.75 13.28 -4.69
N SER A 37 6.52 12.75 -4.72
CA SER A 37 5.45 13.32 -5.54
C SER A 37 5.08 14.74 -5.14
N LEU A 38 5.15 15.07 -3.84
CA LEU A 38 4.97 16.41 -3.33
C LEU A 38 6.08 17.38 -3.79
N ALA A 39 7.32 16.88 -3.88
CA ALA A 39 8.50 17.67 -4.26
C ALA A 39 8.70 17.74 -5.80
N VAL A 40 8.06 16.85 -6.58
CA VAL A 40 8.21 16.78 -8.04
C VAL A 40 8.08 18.14 -8.73
N PRO A 41 7.10 19.02 -8.43
CA PRO A 41 7.00 20.31 -9.10
C PRO A 41 8.23 21.20 -8.93
N LEU A 42 8.93 21.10 -7.79
CA LEU A 42 10.18 21.85 -7.56
C LEU A 42 11.39 21.17 -8.24
N ILE A 43 11.47 19.85 -8.13
CA ILE A 43 12.53 19.04 -8.76
C ILE A 43 12.46 19.17 -10.29
N GLN A 44 11.26 19.08 -10.86
CA GLN A 44 11.02 19.24 -12.29
C GLN A 44 11.55 20.58 -12.82
N ARG A 45 11.25 21.67 -12.12
CA ARG A 45 11.73 23.01 -12.50
C ARG A 45 13.25 23.10 -12.43
N GLN A 46 13.87 22.53 -11.40
CA GLN A 46 15.32 22.64 -11.21
C GLN A 46 16.12 21.81 -12.22
N PHE A 47 15.64 20.61 -12.55
CA PHE A 47 16.36 19.71 -13.46
C PHE A 47 15.77 19.69 -14.89
N ALA A 48 14.78 20.54 -15.18
CA ALA A 48 14.06 20.59 -16.46
C ALA A 48 13.57 19.21 -16.95
N LEU A 49 13.00 18.41 -16.02
CA LEU A 49 12.60 17.04 -16.29
C LEU A 49 11.39 16.97 -17.21
N SER A 50 11.45 16.11 -18.21
CA SER A 50 10.30 15.76 -19.03
C SER A 50 9.24 14.98 -18.22
N PRO A 51 7.96 14.98 -18.66
CA PRO A 51 6.91 14.19 -18.02
C PRO A 51 7.24 12.69 -17.93
N LEU A 52 7.88 12.12 -18.95
CA LEU A 52 8.30 10.71 -18.93
C LEU A 52 9.41 10.46 -17.90
N GLN A 53 10.36 11.39 -17.75
CA GLN A 53 11.39 11.29 -16.70
C GLN A 53 10.77 11.37 -15.31
N ILE A 54 9.75 12.21 -15.10
CA ILE A 54 9.01 12.26 -13.84
C ILE A 54 8.31 10.94 -13.57
N GLY A 55 7.57 10.41 -14.54
CA GLY A 55 6.91 9.11 -14.42
C GLY A 55 7.90 7.98 -14.11
N SER A 56 9.04 7.95 -14.79
CA SER A 56 10.11 6.99 -14.53
C SER A 56 10.70 7.13 -13.11
N LEU A 57 10.93 8.36 -12.64
CA LEU A 57 11.45 8.63 -11.30
C LEU A 57 10.47 8.20 -10.20
N LEU A 58 9.17 8.45 -10.39
CA LEU A 58 8.12 8.02 -9.47
C LEU A 58 7.94 6.51 -9.45
N SER A 59 8.19 5.83 -10.57
CA SER A 59 8.14 4.36 -10.70
C SER A 59 9.38 3.67 -10.13
N ALA A 60 10.54 4.35 -10.08
CA ALA A 60 11.84 3.74 -9.76
C ALA A 60 11.83 2.94 -8.45
N PHE A 61 11.21 3.49 -7.40
CA PHE A 61 11.03 2.82 -6.12
C PHE A 61 10.37 1.43 -6.25
N TYR A 62 9.29 1.36 -7.04
CA TYR A 62 8.49 0.14 -7.14
C TYR A 62 9.19 -0.98 -7.92
N TRP A 63 10.14 -0.67 -8.81
CA TRP A 63 10.93 -1.68 -9.51
C TRP A 63 11.67 -2.59 -8.54
N THR A 64 12.47 -2.02 -7.67
CA THR A 64 13.25 -2.81 -6.70
C THR A 64 12.39 -3.37 -5.58
N TYR A 65 11.42 -2.59 -5.09
CA TYR A 65 10.48 -3.04 -4.07
C TYR A 65 9.68 -4.27 -4.53
N ALA A 66 9.03 -4.22 -5.71
CA ALA A 66 8.21 -5.31 -6.21
C ALA A 66 9.05 -6.55 -6.58
N LEU A 67 10.21 -6.36 -7.21
CA LEU A 67 11.09 -7.47 -7.57
C LEU A 67 11.56 -8.25 -6.35
N LEU A 68 11.98 -7.56 -5.28
CA LEU A 68 12.43 -8.21 -4.04
C LEU A 68 11.29 -8.88 -3.28
N GLN A 69 10.06 -8.37 -3.39
CA GLN A 69 8.88 -9.01 -2.81
C GLN A 69 8.48 -10.27 -3.60
N ILE A 70 8.38 -10.19 -4.91
CA ILE A 70 7.94 -11.30 -5.78
C ILE A 70 8.99 -12.43 -5.79
N SER A 71 10.29 -12.09 -5.82
CA SER A 71 11.36 -13.09 -5.75
C SER A 71 11.47 -13.82 -4.42
N GLY A 72 10.79 -13.34 -3.38
CA GLY A 72 10.86 -13.89 -2.03
C GLY A 72 12.16 -13.55 -1.27
N ILE A 73 13.10 -12.81 -1.87
CA ILE A 73 14.40 -12.45 -1.25
C ILE A 73 14.17 -11.69 0.06
N ALA A 74 13.25 -10.75 0.08
CA ALA A 74 12.94 -9.96 1.27
C ALA A 74 12.41 -10.83 2.42
N GLY A 75 11.55 -11.83 2.12
CA GLY A 75 11.07 -12.81 3.08
C GLY A 75 12.18 -13.73 3.56
N TRP A 76 13.01 -14.24 2.63
CA TRP A 76 14.16 -15.08 2.96
C TRP A 76 15.14 -14.38 3.91
N LEU A 77 15.41 -13.08 3.71
CA LEU A 77 16.24 -12.30 4.61
C LEU A 77 15.63 -12.22 6.02
N ALA A 78 14.31 -11.98 6.13
CA ALA A 78 13.62 -11.89 7.41
C ALA A 78 13.59 -13.24 8.17
N ASP A 79 13.59 -14.37 7.44
CA ASP A 79 13.59 -15.71 8.03
C ASP A 79 15.00 -16.22 8.37
N ARG A 80 16.02 -15.85 7.55
CA ARG A 80 17.39 -16.37 7.68
C ARG A 80 18.20 -15.64 8.73
N PHE A 81 17.98 -14.33 8.91
CA PHE A 81 18.73 -13.49 9.81
C PHE A 81 17.88 -12.98 10.98
N PRO A 82 18.51 -12.49 12.09
CA PRO A 82 17.76 -11.90 13.19
C PRO A 82 16.89 -10.73 12.69
N VAL A 83 15.58 -10.92 12.72
CA VAL A 83 14.59 -10.05 12.08
C VAL A 83 14.70 -8.58 12.52
N GLY A 84 15.06 -8.32 13.78
CA GLY A 84 15.28 -6.96 14.29
C GLY A 84 16.41 -6.24 13.58
N TRP A 85 17.51 -6.95 13.26
CA TRP A 85 18.67 -6.39 12.55
C TRP A 85 18.43 -6.28 11.04
N VAL A 86 17.65 -7.18 10.44
CA VAL A 86 17.20 -7.05 9.03
C VAL A 86 16.41 -5.76 8.87
N LEU A 87 15.50 -5.47 9.81
CA LEU A 87 14.73 -4.24 9.79
C LEU A 87 15.62 -3.00 10.01
N VAL A 88 16.63 -3.07 10.90
CA VAL A 88 17.65 -1.99 11.09
C VAL A 88 18.38 -1.71 9.77
N GLY A 89 18.89 -2.75 9.10
CA GLY A 89 19.59 -2.61 7.82
C GLY A 89 18.72 -1.98 6.73
N GLY A 90 17.49 -2.44 6.59
CA GLY A 90 16.52 -1.84 5.69
C GLY A 90 16.26 -0.38 6.03
N TYR A 91 16.06 -0.06 7.31
CA TYR A 91 15.78 1.30 7.78
C TYR A 91 16.94 2.27 7.52
N VAL A 92 18.18 1.85 7.81
CA VAL A 92 19.38 2.64 7.50
C VAL A 92 19.49 2.91 6.01
N LEU A 93 19.24 1.87 5.17
CA LEU A 93 19.34 2.00 3.73
C LEU A 93 18.30 2.97 3.17
N TRP A 94 17.02 2.83 3.55
CA TRP A 94 16.00 3.70 2.99
C TRP A 94 16.07 5.13 3.52
N SER A 95 16.30 5.31 4.83
CA SER A 95 16.49 6.66 5.40
C SER A 95 17.72 7.35 4.85
N GLY A 96 18.83 6.60 4.66
CA GLY A 96 20.02 7.08 3.99
C GLY A 96 19.75 7.48 2.54
N ALA A 97 19.00 6.68 1.79
CA ALA A 97 18.57 7.01 0.42
C ALA A 97 17.68 8.27 0.38
N THR A 98 16.84 8.47 1.40
CA THR A 98 16.03 9.69 1.56
C THR A 98 16.93 10.92 1.80
N VAL A 99 17.94 10.83 2.67
CA VAL A 99 18.94 11.90 2.87
C VAL A 99 19.68 12.21 1.56
N VAL A 100 20.17 11.16 0.89
CA VAL A 100 20.90 11.29 -0.39
C VAL A 100 20.02 11.96 -1.44
N THR A 101 18.71 11.69 -1.50
CA THR A 101 17.78 12.37 -2.40
C THR A 101 17.86 13.90 -2.26
N GLY A 102 18.03 14.43 -1.04
CA GLY A 102 18.17 15.87 -0.82
C GLY A 102 19.53 16.46 -1.23
N LEU A 103 20.56 15.63 -1.38
CA LEU A 103 21.94 16.06 -1.61
C LEU A 103 22.37 15.96 -3.08
N VAL A 104 21.68 15.16 -3.89
CA VAL A 104 22.07 14.91 -5.29
C VAL A 104 21.77 16.07 -6.23
N SER A 105 22.54 16.13 -7.32
CA SER A 105 22.46 17.19 -8.33
C SER A 105 22.18 16.71 -9.75
N SER A 106 21.83 15.42 -9.92
CA SER A 106 21.52 14.86 -11.24
C SER A 106 20.30 13.94 -11.19
N PHE A 107 19.61 13.80 -12.33
CA PHE A 107 18.48 12.88 -12.49
C PHE A 107 18.88 11.43 -12.19
N SER A 108 20.03 10.98 -12.73
CA SER A 108 20.49 9.60 -12.51
C SER A 108 20.75 9.31 -11.03
N ALA A 109 21.29 10.25 -10.29
CA ALA A 109 21.50 10.08 -8.85
C ALA A 109 20.18 10.05 -8.07
N LEU A 110 19.18 10.89 -8.45
CA LEU A 110 17.82 10.81 -7.91
C LEU A 110 17.20 9.44 -8.17
N TYR A 111 17.35 8.94 -9.41
CA TYR A 111 16.80 7.65 -9.82
C TYR A 111 17.42 6.49 -9.02
N ILE A 112 18.75 6.48 -8.86
CA ILE A 112 19.47 5.48 -8.05
C ILE A 112 19.03 5.56 -6.58
N ALA A 113 18.92 6.75 -6.01
CA ALA A 113 18.44 6.91 -4.64
C ALA A 113 17.04 6.31 -4.45
N ARG A 114 16.14 6.43 -5.46
CA ARG A 114 14.81 5.80 -5.44
C ARG A 114 14.86 4.28 -5.55
N LEU A 115 15.76 3.72 -6.35
CA LEU A 115 15.98 2.27 -6.40
C LEU A 115 16.47 1.75 -5.04
N LEU A 116 17.44 2.43 -4.41
CA LEU A 116 17.97 2.05 -3.09
C LEU A 116 16.91 2.15 -2.00
N LEU A 117 16.04 3.18 -2.05
CA LEU A 117 14.92 3.31 -1.14
C LEU A 117 13.97 2.09 -1.24
N GLY A 118 13.66 1.66 -2.46
CA GLY A 118 12.83 0.47 -2.69
C GLY A 118 13.46 -0.82 -2.16
N VAL A 119 14.78 -0.97 -2.30
CA VAL A 119 15.53 -2.09 -1.68
C VAL A 119 15.38 -2.07 -0.17
N GLY A 120 15.64 -0.92 0.47
CA GLY A 120 15.58 -0.77 1.93
C GLY A 120 14.19 -1.05 2.50
N GLU A 121 13.15 -0.54 1.84
CA GLU A 121 11.77 -0.74 2.30
C GLU A 121 11.22 -2.15 2.06
N SER A 122 11.77 -2.91 1.11
CA SER A 122 11.24 -4.23 0.73
C SER A 122 11.17 -5.22 1.88
N VAL A 123 12.07 -5.14 2.85
CA VAL A 123 12.13 -6.04 4.01
C VAL A 123 11.12 -5.71 5.11
N SER A 124 10.49 -4.53 5.08
CA SER A 124 9.64 -4.03 6.17
C SER A 124 8.47 -4.97 6.46
N TYR A 125 7.62 -5.26 5.46
CA TYR A 125 6.45 -6.12 5.64
C TYR A 125 6.80 -7.57 6.02
N PRO A 126 7.78 -8.24 5.40
CA PRO A 126 8.25 -9.53 5.88
C PRO A 126 8.69 -9.50 7.34
N CYS A 127 9.44 -8.47 7.76
CA CYS A 127 9.86 -8.33 9.15
C CYS A 127 8.68 -8.11 10.10
N TYR A 128 7.70 -7.26 9.73
CA TYR A 128 6.49 -7.07 10.55
C TYR A 128 5.71 -8.37 10.71
N SER A 129 5.49 -9.08 9.62
CA SER A 129 4.80 -10.37 9.62
C SER A 129 5.51 -11.40 10.51
N ARG A 130 6.85 -11.46 10.41
CA ARG A 130 7.66 -12.37 11.21
C ARG A 130 7.59 -12.04 12.70
N ILE A 131 7.64 -10.76 13.07
CA ILE A 131 7.52 -10.33 14.47
C ILE A 131 6.12 -10.60 15.01
N PHE A 132 5.06 -10.34 14.22
CA PHE A 132 3.69 -10.59 14.64
C PHE A 132 3.35 -12.08 14.78
N ALA A 133 4.04 -12.95 14.03
CA ALA A 133 3.88 -14.39 14.18
C ALA A 133 4.29 -14.89 15.59
N GLU A 134 5.07 -14.12 16.33
CA GLU A 134 5.49 -14.45 17.70
C GLU A 134 4.55 -13.88 18.78
N LEU A 135 3.64 -12.96 18.41
CA LEU A 135 2.61 -12.47 19.32
C LEU A 135 1.56 -13.54 19.62
N PRO A 136 0.89 -13.49 20.79
CA PRO A 136 -0.30 -14.32 21.06
C PRO A 136 -1.33 -14.16 19.93
N GLN A 137 -1.96 -15.27 19.54
CA GLN A 137 -2.85 -15.33 18.37
C GLN A 137 -3.97 -14.27 18.42
N GLU A 138 -4.53 -14.03 19.60
CA GLU A 138 -5.57 -13.04 19.88
C GLU A 138 -5.18 -11.59 19.61
N HIS A 139 -3.86 -11.27 19.61
CA HIS A 139 -3.35 -9.92 19.40
C HIS A 139 -2.85 -9.65 17.98
N ARG A 140 -2.61 -10.70 17.17
CA ARG A 140 -2.09 -10.57 15.79
C ARG A 140 -3.02 -9.76 14.88
N GLY A 141 -4.33 -9.99 15.00
CA GLY A 141 -5.33 -9.25 14.23
C GLY A 141 -5.29 -7.75 14.50
N ARG A 142 -5.21 -7.34 15.78
CA ARG A 142 -5.09 -5.92 16.17
C ARG A 142 -3.79 -5.30 15.69
N ALA A 143 -2.66 -6.01 15.79
CA ALA A 143 -1.37 -5.52 15.33
C ALA A 143 -1.38 -5.27 13.81
N ASN A 144 -1.92 -6.20 13.03
CA ASN A 144 -2.07 -6.04 11.57
C ASN A 144 -3.02 -4.88 11.21
N ALA A 145 -4.13 -4.71 11.94
CA ALA A 145 -5.05 -3.59 11.71
C ALA A 145 -4.40 -2.22 11.98
N LEU A 146 -3.54 -2.13 12.99
CA LEU A 146 -2.78 -0.91 13.28
C LEU A 146 -1.76 -0.61 12.18
N ILE A 147 -1.06 -1.61 11.64
CA ILE A 147 -0.17 -1.44 10.48
C ILE A 147 -0.98 -0.96 9.27
N ASP A 148 -2.12 -1.59 8.99
CA ASP A 148 -2.98 -1.18 7.86
C ASP A 148 -3.50 0.26 8.01
N ALA A 149 -3.89 0.68 9.20
CA ALA A 149 -4.24 2.08 9.48
C ALA A 149 -3.05 3.03 9.22
N GLY A 150 -1.83 2.63 9.61
CA GLY A 150 -0.61 3.38 9.35
C GLY A 150 -0.34 3.60 7.86
N THR A 151 -0.68 2.63 7.00
CA THR A 151 -0.51 2.76 5.54
C THR A 151 -1.38 3.87 4.92
N LYS A 152 -2.50 4.17 5.53
CA LYS A 152 -3.46 5.18 5.08
C LYS A 152 -3.20 6.55 5.72
N LEU A 153 -2.79 6.55 7.00
CA LEU A 153 -2.43 7.77 7.72
C LEU A 153 -1.09 8.35 7.25
N GLY A 154 -0.13 7.50 6.85
CA GLY A 154 1.19 7.93 6.39
C GLY A 154 1.14 8.97 5.27
N PRO A 155 0.46 8.72 4.14
CA PRO A 155 0.34 9.70 3.06
C PRO A 155 -0.39 10.99 3.47
N ALA A 156 -1.41 10.89 4.33
CA ALA A 156 -2.12 12.07 4.82
C ALA A 156 -1.21 12.96 5.67
N MET A 157 -0.50 12.37 6.63
CA MET A 157 0.49 13.05 7.48
C MET A 157 1.67 13.56 6.65
N GLY A 158 2.18 12.73 5.73
CA GLY A 158 3.26 13.07 4.82
C GLY A 158 2.92 14.27 3.95
N ALA A 159 1.73 14.33 3.40
CA ALA A 159 1.28 15.48 2.63
C ALA A 159 1.16 16.74 3.49
N PHE A 160 0.56 16.65 4.68
CA PHE A 160 0.40 17.80 5.55
C PHE A 160 1.74 18.34 6.06
N VAL A 161 2.50 17.50 6.76
CA VAL A 161 3.81 17.89 7.32
C VAL A 161 4.82 18.17 6.20
N GLY A 162 4.84 17.32 5.16
CA GLY A 162 5.71 17.49 4.02
C GLY A 162 5.46 18.79 3.27
N GLY A 163 4.20 19.20 3.10
CA GLY A 163 3.86 20.47 2.49
C GLY A 163 4.36 21.68 3.29
N LEU A 164 4.24 21.64 4.62
CA LEU A 164 4.81 22.67 5.49
C LEU A 164 6.33 22.76 5.35
N LEU A 165 7.01 21.62 5.43
CA LEU A 165 8.46 21.58 5.30
C LEU A 165 8.94 22.04 3.91
N LEU A 166 8.26 21.62 2.84
CA LEU A 166 8.59 22.02 1.48
C LEU A 166 8.49 23.53 1.26
N VAL A 167 7.47 24.17 1.82
CA VAL A 167 7.26 25.63 1.69
C VAL A 167 8.36 26.42 2.42
N HIS A 168 8.79 25.94 3.60
CA HIS A 168 9.74 26.68 4.43
C HIS A 168 11.21 26.31 4.19
N LEU A 169 11.51 25.04 3.86
CA LEU A 169 12.86 24.53 3.77
C LEU A 169 13.33 24.27 2.33
N GLY A 170 12.38 24.24 1.37
CA GLY A 170 12.65 23.76 0.02
C GLY A 170 12.86 22.22 -0.01
N TRP A 171 12.88 21.64 -1.21
CA TRP A 171 12.85 20.19 -1.37
C TRP A 171 14.13 19.48 -0.90
N ARG A 172 15.31 20.13 -1.00
CA ARG A 172 16.58 19.51 -0.60
C ARG A 172 16.64 19.26 0.91
N LEU A 173 16.44 20.31 1.69
CA LEU A 173 16.48 20.20 3.14
C LEU A 173 15.30 19.40 3.68
N PHE A 174 14.15 19.44 3.02
CA PHE A 174 13.00 18.58 3.28
C PHE A 174 13.40 17.08 3.29
N PHE A 175 14.06 16.58 2.25
CA PHE A 175 14.48 15.17 2.21
C PHE A 175 15.56 14.86 3.26
N VAL A 176 16.50 15.76 3.52
CA VAL A 176 17.51 15.58 4.57
C VAL A 176 16.86 15.47 5.94
N VAL A 177 15.93 16.37 6.27
CA VAL A 177 15.22 16.37 7.56
C VAL A 177 14.40 15.09 7.74
N LEU A 178 13.72 14.64 6.71
CA LEU A 178 12.91 13.40 6.78
C LEU A 178 13.80 12.17 6.94
N GLY A 179 14.87 12.05 6.16
CA GLY A 179 15.76 10.89 6.27
C GLY A 179 16.49 10.83 7.61
N VAL A 180 16.99 11.98 8.11
CA VAL A 180 17.59 12.05 9.45
C VAL A 180 16.55 11.76 10.54
N GLY A 181 15.33 12.35 10.41
CA GLY A 181 14.21 12.07 11.30
C GLY A 181 13.84 10.59 11.35
N GLY A 182 13.85 9.93 10.17
CA GLY A 182 13.68 8.48 10.07
C GLY A 182 14.73 7.71 10.87
N LEU A 183 16.02 8.07 10.75
CA LEU A 183 17.09 7.41 11.51
C LEU A 183 16.93 7.52 13.03
N LEU A 184 16.28 8.57 13.54
CA LEU A 184 16.02 8.70 14.98
C LEU A 184 15.11 7.58 15.51
N TRP A 185 14.25 6.99 14.66
CA TRP A 185 13.43 5.84 15.04
C TRP A 185 14.27 4.61 15.44
N LEU A 186 15.49 4.47 14.91
CA LEU A 186 16.38 3.37 15.26
C LEU A 186 16.78 3.38 16.75
N LEU A 187 16.83 4.54 17.38
CA LEU A 187 17.23 4.65 18.79
C LEU A 187 16.34 3.86 19.74
N PRO A 188 14.99 4.07 19.76
CA PRO A 188 14.09 3.23 20.56
C PRO A 188 13.99 1.80 20.02
N TRP A 189 14.09 1.59 18.69
CA TRP A 189 14.02 0.26 18.11
C TRP A 189 15.13 -0.66 18.60
N ILE A 190 16.40 -0.24 18.51
CA ILE A 190 17.57 -1.06 18.93
C ILE A 190 17.46 -1.46 20.41
N LYS A 191 16.90 -0.59 21.27
CA LYS A 191 16.69 -0.88 22.70
C LYS A 191 15.56 -1.89 22.94
N MET A 192 14.52 -1.85 22.12
CA MET A 192 13.27 -2.59 22.31
C MET A 192 13.13 -3.79 21.38
N MET A 193 13.91 -3.86 20.30
CA MET A 193 13.77 -4.92 19.31
C MET A 193 13.79 -6.30 19.98
N PRO A 194 12.98 -7.22 19.51
CA PRO A 194 12.93 -8.58 20.02
C PRO A 194 14.30 -9.24 19.84
N ARG A 195 14.79 -9.92 20.86
CA ARG A 195 15.97 -10.78 20.75
C ARG A 195 15.55 -12.14 20.15
N PHE A 196 14.77 -12.12 19.08
CA PHE A 196 14.25 -13.31 18.44
C PHE A 196 15.36 -13.97 17.61
N GLY A 197 15.78 -15.11 18.05
CA GLY A 197 16.74 -15.97 17.39
C GLY A 197 16.30 -17.44 17.33
N ARG A 198 15.06 -17.75 17.68
CA ARG A 198 14.54 -19.11 17.51
C ARG A 198 13.83 -19.23 16.16
N ARG A 199 14.41 -20.07 15.30
CA ARG A 199 13.73 -20.66 14.15
C ARG A 199 12.41 -21.24 14.69
N VAL A 200 11.28 -20.64 14.36
CA VAL A 200 10.02 -21.36 14.50
C VAL A 200 10.15 -22.50 13.51
N GLU A 201 10.32 -23.70 14.00
CA GLU A 201 10.16 -24.90 13.19
C GLU A 201 8.75 -24.83 12.61
N THR A 202 8.67 -24.48 11.33
CA THR A 202 7.43 -24.55 10.59
C THR A 202 7.00 -26.02 10.64
N LYS A 203 5.94 -26.31 11.38
CA LYS A 203 5.29 -27.62 11.31
C LYS A 203 5.12 -27.95 9.83
N SER A 204 5.74 -29.07 9.45
CA SER A 204 5.63 -29.77 8.17
C SER A 204 4.95 -29.00 7.04
N GLU A 205 5.75 -28.46 6.10
CA GLU A 205 5.25 -27.85 4.84
C GLU A 205 4.53 -28.88 3.93
N ALA A 206 4.62 -30.18 4.26
CA ALA A 206 4.13 -31.28 3.42
C ALA A 206 2.61 -31.33 3.18
N ALA A 207 1.83 -30.50 3.90
CA ALA A 207 0.37 -30.48 3.79
C ALA A 207 -0.22 -29.14 3.26
N LEU A 208 0.62 -28.14 2.93
CA LEU A 208 0.11 -26.86 2.45
C LEU A 208 -0.06 -26.85 0.94
N PRO A 209 -1.17 -26.29 0.40
CA PRO A 209 -1.37 -26.17 -1.03
C PRO A 209 -0.22 -25.42 -1.70
N SER A 210 0.14 -25.83 -2.91
CA SER A 210 1.24 -25.21 -3.66
C SER A 210 0.82 -23.89 -4.31
N ILE A 211 1.80 -23.04 -4.66
CA ILE A 211 1.55 -21.83 -5.44
C ILE A 211 0.90 -22.15 -6.79
N VAL A 212 1.28 -23.29 -7.41
CA VAL A 212 0.69 -23.73 -8.68
C VAL A 212 -0.81 -24.00 -8.52
N GLN A 213 -1.22 -24.67 -7.45
CA GLN A 213 -2.64 -24.88 -7.14
C GLN A 213 -3.38 -23.55 -6.95
N LEU A 214 -2.76 -22.57 -6.26
CA LEU A 214 -3.35 -21.25 -6.11
C LEU A 214 -3.57 -20.55 -7.46
N LEU A 215 -2.58 -20.62 -8.36
CA LEU A 215 -2.66 -19.99 -9.68
C LEU A 215 -3.70 -20.64 -10.62
N GLN A 216 -4.17 -21.82 -10.29
CA GLN A 216 -5.23 -22.51 -11.02
C GLN A 216 -6.65 -22.07 -10.58
N VAL A 217 -6.78 -21.37 -9.45
CA VAL A 217 -8.08 -20.95 -8.90
C VAL A 217 -8.54 -19.61 -9.50
N LYS A 218 -9.72 -19.57 -10.12
CA LYS A 218 -10.25 -18.36 -10.76
C LYS A 218 -10.35 -17.16 -9.82
N CYS A 219 -10.83 -17.36 -8.60
CA CYS A 219 -10.99 -16.27 -7.65
C CYS A 219 -9.64 -15.70 -7.18
N ALA A 220 -8.53 -16.44 -7.27
CA ALA A 220 -7.19 -15.91 -7.01
C ALA A 220 -6.83 -14.83 -8.04
N TRP A 221 -7.04 -15.09 -9.32
CA TRP A 221 -6.85 -14.09 -10.37
C TRP A 221 -7.78 -12.89 -10.21
N GLY A 222 -9.02 -13.11 -9.76
CA GLY A 222 -9.93 -12.02 -9.41
C GLY A 222 -9.35 -11.10 -8.35
N THR A 223 -8.75 -11.67 -7.30
CA THR A 223 -8.10 -10.88 -6.23
C THR A 223 -6.80 -10.21 -6.71
N PHE A 224 -5.99 -10.86 -7.56
CA PHE A 224 -4.73 -10.31 -8.06
C PHE A 224 -4.97 -9.14 -9.01
N LEU A 225 -5.77 -9.37 -10.07
CA LEU A 225 -6.06 -8.36 -11.08
C LEU A 225 -6.92 -7.23 -10.51
N GLY A 226 -7.90 -7.56 -9.68
CA GLY A 226 -8.74 -6.56 -9.03
C GLY A 226 -7.96 -5.67 -8.06
N HIS A 227 -7.01 -6.25 -7.30
CA HIS A 227 -6.14 -5.47 -6.41
C HIS A 227 -5.11 -4.64 -7.20
N PHE A 228 -4.53 -5.17 -8.26
CA PHE A 228 -3.68 -4.39 -9.19
C PHE A 228 -4.41 -3.14 -9.69
N CYS A 229 -5.66 -3.30 -10.15
CA CYS A 229 -6.46 -2.20 -10.66
C CYS A 229 -6.82 -1.17 -9.57
N GLY A 230 -7.14 -1.62 -8.34
CA GLY A 230 -7.36 -0.74 -7.21
C GLY A 230 -6.08 0.03 -6.83
N ASN A 231 -4.94 -0.66 -6.79
CA ASN A 231 -3.67 0.00 -6.52
C ASN A 231 -3.21 0.93 -7.65
N TYR A 232 -3.62 0.68 -8.90
CA TYR A 232 -3.37 1.61 -10.00
C TYR A 232 -4.02 2.98 -9.73
N PHE A 233 -5.28 2.98 -9.28
CA PHE A 233 -5.95 4.21 -8.81
C PHE A 233 -5.18 4.87 -7.67
N TYR A 234 -4.81 4.09 -6.64
CA TYR A 234 -4.10 4.61 -5.47
C TYR A 234 -2.75 5.23 -5.82
N TYR A 235 -1.95 4.57 -6.65
CA TYR A 235 -0.63 5.07 -7.04
C TYR A 235 -0.71 6.24 -8.02
N PHE A 236 -1.73 6.30 -8.87
CA PHE A 236 -2.01 7.50 -9.66
C PHE A 236 -2.28 8.70 -8.75
N MET A 237 -3.16 8.55 -7.77
CA MET A 237 -3.48 9.58 -6.79
C MET A 237 -2.25 9.99 -5.95
N LEU A 238 -1.47 9.01 -5.50
CA LEU A 238 -0.30 9.24 -4.66
C LEU A 238 0.84 9.92 -5.43
N ALA A 239 1.13 9.43 -6.63
CA ALA A 239 2.32 9.81 -7.39
C ALA A 239 2.08 11.00 -8.31
N TRP A 240 0.94 11.07 -8.99
CA TRP A 240 0.72 12.04 -10.07
C TRP A 240 -0.20 13.21 -9.72
N LEU A 241 -1.21 13.00 -8.86
CA LEU A 241 -2.16 14.06 -8.53
C LEU A 241 -1.49 15.34 -7.99
N PRO A 242 -0.44 15.29 -7.12
CA PRO A 242 0.26 16.50 -6.69
C PRO A 242 0.84 17.30 -7.87
N ASN A 243 1.46 16.62 -8.84
CA ASN A 243 2.05 17.26 -10.01
C ASN A 243 0.98 17.88 -10.93
N TYR A 244 -0.16 17.21 -11.11
CA TYR A 244 -1.31 17.77 -11.84
C TYR A 244 -1.83 19.05 -11.18
N LEU A 245 -2.05 19.06 -9.88
CA LEU A 245 -2.61 20.20 -9.14
C LEU A 245 -1.68 21.43 -9.21
N VAL A 246 -0.37 21.24 -9.13
CA VAL A 246 0.59 22.35 -9.20
C VAL A 246 0.94 22.70 -10.66
N GLY A 247 1.14 21.71 -11.50
CA GLY A 247 1.59 21.89 -12.89
C GLY A 247 0.50 22.40 -13.83
N GLU A 248 -0.67 21.76 -13.82
CA GLU A 248 -1.79 22.09 -14.72
C GLU A 248 -2.79 23.05 -14.06
N GLU A 249 -3.21 22.79 -12.82
CA GLU A 249 -4.20 23.61 -12.11
C GLU A 249 -3.61 24.83 -11.37
N LYS A 250 -2.27 25.01 -11.43
CA LYS A 250 -1.55 26.15 -10.87
C LYS A 250 -1.75 26.39 -9.38
N MET A 251 -2.08 25.35 -8.63
CA MET A 251 -2.21 25.46 -7.17
C MET A 251 -0.85 25.73 -6.51
N SER A 252 -0.87 26.47 -5.40
CA SER A 252 0.32 26.59 -4.56
C SER A 252 0.65 25.25 -3.89
N ILE A 253 1.92 24.99 -3.58
CA ILE A 253 2.38 23.77 -2.90
C ILE A 253 1.62 23.58 -1.57
N GLY A 254 1.44 24.66 -0.80
CA GLY A 254 0.69 24.59 0.47
C GLY A 254 -0.78 24.20 0.31
N SER A 255 -1.47 24.74 -0.72
CA SER A 255 -2.87 24.38 -1.01
C SER A 255 -2.99 22.95 -1.54
N MET A 256 -2.10 22.55 -2.47
CA MET A 256 -2.01 21.18 -2.96
C MET A 256 -1.79 20.19 -1.82
N SER A 257 -0.84 20.46 -0.92
CA SER A 257 -0.50 19.55 0.19
C SER A 257 -1.67 19.40 1.17
N ARG A 258 -2.39 20.47 1.50
CA ARG A 258 -3.60 20.39 2.34
C ARG A 258 -4.69 19.57 1.68
N LEU A 259 -4.92 19.78 0.37
CA LEU A 259 -5.92 19.03 -0.38
C LEU A 259 -5.56 17.52 -0.42
N ILE A 260 -4.32 17.17 -0.78
CA ILE A 260 -3.85 15.78 -0.82
C ILE A 260 -3.99 15.12 0.56
N SER A 261 -3.59 15.83 1.64
CA SER A 261 -3.76 15.33 3.00
C SER A 261 -5.24 15.04 3.32
N SER A 262 -6.14 15.96 2.96
CA SER A 262 -7.60 15.78 3.18
C SER A 262 -8.16 14.59 2.38
N LEU A 263 -7.73 14.39 1.13
CA LEU A 263 -8.17 13.27 0.30
C LEU A 263 -7.71 11.92 0.88
N PHE A 264 -6.45 11.81 1.32
CA PHE A 264 -5.97 10.57 1.96
C PHE A 264 -6.60 10.33 3.34
N LEU A 265 -6.89 11.38 4.11
CA LEU A 265 -7.64 11.26 5.35
C LEU A 265 -9.08 10.78 5.07
N LEU A 266 -9.70 11.27 4.01
CA LEU A 266 -11.03 10.83 3.57
C LEU A 266 -11.03 9.35 3.16
N ILE A 267 -10.01 8.89 2.43
CA ILE A 267 -9.81 7.46 2.13
C ILE A 267 -9.71 6.65 3.42
N ALA A 268 -8.88 7.08 4.37
CA ALA A 268 -8.68 6.40 5.64
C ALA A 268 -9.99 6.30 6.44
N THR A 269 -10.71 7.41 6.58
CA THR A 269 -11.98 7.49 7.32
C THR A 269 -13.05 6.62 6.66
N SER A 270 -13.20 6.73 5.34
CA SER A 270 -14.15 5.92 4.57
C SER A 270 -13.83 4.42 4.69
N SER A 271 -12.54 4.05 4.64
CA SER A 271 -12.10 2.67 4.82
C SER A 271 -12.51 2.12 6.19
N LEU A 272 -12.25 2.86 7.26
CA LEU A 272 -12.62 2.45 8.62
C LEU A 272 -14.13 2.33 8.80
N LEU A 273 -14.89 3.32 8.33
CA LEU A 273 -16.35 3.33 8.43
C LEU A 273 -16.98 2.19 7.63
N THR A 274 -16.54 1.97 6.40
CA THR A 274 -17.09 0.91 5.55
C THR A 274 -16.73 -0.48 6.07
N GLY A 275 -15.51 -0.64 6.60
CA GLY A 275 -15.12 -1.89 7.28
C GLY A 275 -16.02 -2.19 8.48
N TRP A 276 -16.21 -1.21 9.34
CA TRP A 276 -17.09 -1.32 10.51
C TRP A 276 -18.55 -1.60 10.15
N ILE A 277 -19.09 -0.90 9.13
CA ILE A 277 -20.45 -1.13 8.63
C ILE A 277 -20.57 -2.56 8.07
N SER A 278 -19.59 -3.00 7.27
CA SER A 278 -19.58 -4.34 6.71
C SER A 278 -19.61 -5.42 7.80
N ASP A 279 -18.79 -5.28 8.83
CA ASP A 279 -18.74 -6.23 9.93
C ASP A 279 -20.05 -6.24 10.75
N ARG A 280 -20.66 -5.07 10.99
CA ARG A 280 -21.96 -4.96 11.65
C ARG A 280 -23.08 -5.61 10.86
N LEU A 281 -23.14 -5.40 9.55
CA LEU A 281 -24.15 -6.04 8.69
C LEU A 281 -24.01 -7.56 8.68
N ILE A 282 -22.78 -8.07 8.65
CA ILE A 282 -22.50 -9.50 8.70
C ILE A 282 -22.91 -10.08 10.06
N MET A 283 -22.57 -9.41 11.16
CA MET A 283 -22.99 -9.83 12.52
C MET A 283 -24.52 -9.80 12.68
N ALA A 284 -25.22 -8.91 11.97
CA ALA A 284 -26.69 -8.86 11.94
C ALA A 284 -27.31 -9.89 11.00
N GLY A 285 -26.54 -10.88 10.49
CA GLY A 285 -27.03 -11.99 9.66
C GLY A 285 -27.00 -11.76 8.15
N SER A 286 -26.44 -10.66 7.67
CA SER A 286 -26.26 -10.46 6.23
C SER A 286 -25.16 -11.37 5.68
N SER A 287 -25.34 -11.85 4.43
CA SER A 287 -24.34 -12.69 3.75
C SER A 287 -22.99 -11.96 3.60
N PRO A 288 -21.88 -12.52 4.10
CA PRO A 288 -20.54 -11.94 3.91
C PRO A 288 -20.20 -11.69 2.44
N THR A 289 -20.62 -12.60 1.55
CA THR A 289 -20.45 -12.46 0.10
C THR A 289 -21.13 -11.20 -0.42
N ARG A 290 -22.41 -10.97 -0.09
CA ARG A 290 -23.14 -9.77 -0.59
C ARG A 290 -22.54 -8.49 -0.05
N VAL A 291 -22.28 -8.42 1.25
CA VAL A 291 -21.79 -7.20 1.91
C VAL A 291 -20.42 -6.82 1.41
N ARG A 292 -19.45 -7.75 1.43
CA ARG A 292 -18.06 -7.45 1.06
C ARG A 292 -17.90 -7.20 -0.45
N ARG A 293 -18.60 -7.98 -1.29
CA ARG A 293 -18.61 -7.74 -2.74
C ARG A 293 -19.24 -6.40 -3.10
N ALA A 294 -20.39 -6.06 -2.48
CA ALA A 294 -21.01 -4.75 -2.70
C ALA A 294 -20.07 -3.59 -2.36
N ALA A 295 -19.34 -3.69 -1.24
CA ALA A 295 -18.36 -2.68 -0.85
C ALA A 295 -17.18 -2.59 -1.85
N VAL A 296 -16.63 -3.73 -2.29
CA VAL A 296 -15.47 -3.76 -3.20
C VAL A 296 -15.86 -3.35 -4.62
N VAL A 297 -16.89 -3.98 -5.20
CA VAL A 297 -17.34 -3.71 -6.59
C VAL A 297 -17.97 -2.33 -6.70
N GLY A 298 -18.86 -1.98 -5.76
CA GLY A 298 -19.51 -0.68 -5.73
C GLY A 298 -18.52 0.45 -5.45
N GLY A 299 -17.61 0.26 -4.50
CA GLY A 299 -16.56 1.23 -4.18
C GLY A 299 -15.65 1.51 -5.36
N MET A 300 -15.16 0.47 -6.05
CA MET A 300 -14.37 0.64 -7.28
C MET A 300 -15.18 1.23 -8.43
N GLY A 301 -16.44 0.83 -8.61
CA GLY A 301 -17.32 1.39 -9.62
C GLY A 301 -17.53 2.90 -9.45
N VAL A 302 -17.81 3.34 -8.21
CA VAL A 302 -17.90 4.77 -7.89
C VAL A 302 -16.58 5.49 -8.13
N SER A 303 -15.46 4.96 -7.62
CA SER A 303 -14.14 5.57 -7.78
C SER A 303 -13.76 5.74 -9.24
N SER A 304 -13.99 4.69 -10.06
CA SER A 304 -13.63 4.67 -11.47
C SER A 304 -14.40 5.69 -12.28
N SER A 305 -15.73 5.68 -12.15
CA SER A 305 -16.62 6.55 -12.90
C SER A 305 -16.37 8.02 -12.58
N LEU A 306 -16.25 8.33 -11.28
CA LEU A 306 -16.05 9.70 -10.84
C LEU A 306 -14.65 10.21 -11.17
N LEU A 307 -13.59 9.39 -11.08
CA LEU A 307 -12.26 9.84 -11.46
C LEU A 307 -12.18 10.20 -12.96
N ALA A 308 -12.79 9.40 -13.82
CA ALA A 308 -12.86 9.71 -15.24
C ALA A 308 -13.65 11.01 -15.50
N LEU A 309 -14.72 11.26 -14.75
CA LEU A 309 -15.54 12.47 -14.86
C LEU A 309 -14.85 13.72 -14.30
N ALA A 310 -13.91 13.60 -13.36
CA ALA A 310 -13.26 14.72 -12.68
C ALA A 310 -12.57 15.71 -13.66
N VAL A 311 -12.14 15.25 -14.82
CA VAL A 311 -11.42 16.05 -15.82
C VAL A 311 -12.27 16.46 -17.03
N VAL A 312 -13.54 16.09 -17.07
CA VAL A 312 -14.47 16.45 -18.16
C VAL A 312 -14.82 17.93 -18.07
N HIS A 313 -15.02 18.43 -16.86
CA HIS A 313 -15.37 19.84 -16.61
C HIS A 313 -14.13 20.66 -16.28
N ARG A 314 -14.04 21.88 -16.87
CA ARG A 314 -12.95 22.84 -16.55
C ARG A 314 -13.23 23.64 -15.28
N ASN A 315 -13.88 23.04 -14.29
CA ASN A 315 -14.24 23.67 -13.02
C ASN A 315 -13.49 22.96 -11.89
N LEU A 316 -12.42 23.57 -11.41
CA LEU A 316 -11.57 22.98 -10.37
C LEU A 316 -12.30 22.59 -9.08
N PRO A 317 -13.18 23.43 -8.48
CA PRO A 317 -13.99 23.04 -7.34
C PRO A 317 -14.84 21.78 -7.59
N LEU A 318 -15.48 21.68 -8.73
CA LEU A 318 -16.26 20.49 -9.11
C LEU A 318 -15.35 19.27 -9.27
N SER A 319 -14.21 19.40 -9.94
CA SER A 319 -13.21 18.33 -10.09
C SER A 319 -12.73 17.83 -8.73
N ILE A 320 -12.41 18.72 -7.80
CA ILE A 320 -12.00 18.37 -6.43
C ILE A 320 -13.11 17.60 -5.71
N THR A 321 -14.35 18.07 -5.80
CA THR A 321 -15.51 17.40 -5.18
C THR A 321 -15.70 15.99 -5.73
N VAL A 322 -15.62 15.83 -7.04
CA VAL A 322 -15.74 14.54 -7.71
C VAL A 322 -14.61 13.59 -7.31
N ILE A 323 -13.36 14.08 -7.25
CA ILE A 323 -12.21 13.31 -6.75
C ILE A 323 -12.42 12.91 -5.29
N ALA A 324 -12.95 13.80 -4.44
CA ALA A 324 -13.21 13.48 -3.04
C ALA A 324 -14.24 12.34 -2.89
N VAL A 325 -15.32 12.36 -3.68
CA VAL A 325 -16.29 11.26 -3.68
C VAL A 325 -15.69 9.97 -4.25
N ALA A 326 -14.80 10.05 -5.27
CA ALA A 326 -14.03 8.90 -5.75
C ALA A 326 -13.14 8.30 -4.64
N CYS A 327 -12.53 9.13 -3.80
CA CYS A 327 -11.74 8.69 -2.64
C CYS A 327 -12.60 7.96 -1.60
N VAL A 328 -13.86 8.38 -1.38
CA VAL A 328 -14.80 7.67 -0.49
C VAL A 328 -15.08 6.26 -1.05
N GLY A 329 -15.35 6.14 -2.34
CA GLY A 329 -15.53 4.85 -3.00
C GLY A 329 -14.30 3.95 -2.87
N TYR A 330 -13.10 4.51 -3.09
CA TYR A 330 -11.85 3.78 -2.91
C TYR A 330 -11.66 3.28 -1.46
N GLY A 331 -12.04 4.07 -0.46
CA GLY A 331 -12.00 3.65 0.95
C GLY A 331 -12.88 2.42 1.20
N ALA A 332 -14.06 2.34 0.59
CA ALA A 332 -14.93 1.18 0.69
C ALA A 332 -14.28 -0.09 0.09
N PHE A 333 -13.62 0.03 -1.05
CA PHE A 333 -12.79 -1.04 -1.63
C PHE A 333 -11.66 -1.45 -0.68
N ALA A 334 -10.88 -0.47 -0.20
CA ALA A 334 -9.64 -0.69 0.56
C ALA A 334 -9.85 -1.43 1.88
N SER A 335 -11.01 -1.32 2.53
CA SER A 335 -11.32 -2.03 3.77
C SER A 335 -11.70 -3.50 3.57
N ASN A 336 -12.33 -3.82 2.44
CA ASN A 336 -12.99 -5.12 2.26
C ASN A 336 -12.18 -6.11 1.40
N HIS A 337 -11.30 -5.65 0.50
CA HIS A 337 -10.58 -6.54 -0.42
C HIS A 337 -9.67 -7.53 0.32
N TRP A 338 -8.95 -7.11 1.38
CA TRP A 338 -8.14 -8.01 2.20
C TRP A 338 -8.96 -9.01 2.97
N ALA A 339 -10.12 -8.59 3.49
CA ALA A 339 -11.02 -9.49 4.20
C ALA A 339 -11.60 -10.58 3.28
N ILE A 340 -11.88 -10.25 2.02
CA ILE A 340 -12.25 -11.25 1.00
C ILE A 340 -11.10 -12.23 0.79
N THR A 341 -9.89 -11.73 0.54
CA THR A 341 -8.70 -12.57 0.31
C THR A 341 -8.43 -13.52 1.47
N GLN A 342 -8.46 -13.01 2.69
CA GLN A 342 -8.23 -13.81 3.90
C GLN A 342 -9.29 -14.90 4.08
N THR A 343 -10.55 -14.59 3.75
CA THR A 343 -11.64 -15.57 3.79
C THR A 343 -11.45 -16.66 2.74
N LEU A 344 -11.14 -16.29 1.49
CA LEU A 344 -10.91 -17.24 0.40
C LEU A 344 -9.71 -18.15 0.67
N ALA A 345 -8.63 -17.59 1.15
CA ALA A 345 -7.38 -18.30 1.41
C ALA A 345 -7.48 -19.28 2.59
N GLY A 346 -8.34 -18.98 3.57
CA GLY A 346 -8.39 -19.71 4.83
C GLY A 346 -7.06 -19.68 5.58
N THR A 347 -6.94 -20.43 6.65
CA THR A 347 -5.70 -20.49 7.47
C THR A 347 -4.52 -21.11 6.74
N ALA A 348 -4.79 -22.01 5.78
CA ALA A 348 -3.76 -22.76 5.06
C ALA A 348 -2.96 -21.91 4.04
N MET A 349 -3.61 -20.93 3.38
CA MET A 349 -3.01 -20.18 2.27
C MET A 349 -2.97 -18.68 2.50
N ALA A 350 -3.45 -18.17 3.63
CA ALA A 350 -3.57 -16.73 3.88
C ALA A 350 -2.25 -15.96 3.62
N GLY A 351 -1.13 -16.46 4.11
CA GLY A 351 0.16 -15.82 3.93
C GLY A 351 0.64 -15.83 2.47
N ARG A 352 0.62 -17.00 1.81
CA ARG A 352 1.09 -17.16 0.41
C ARG A 352 0.21 -16.38 -0.57
N TRP A 353 -1.12 -16.48 -0.41
CA TRP A 353 -2.06 -15.76 -1.26
C TRP A 353 -1.91 -14.23 -1.12
N SER A 354 -1.90 -13.73 0.13
CA SER A 354 -1.76 -12.30 0.38
C SER A 354 -0.42 -11.75 -0.12
N SER A 355 0.68 -12.52 0.02
CA SER A 355 1.99 -12.09 -0.49
C SER A 355 2.01 -11.98 -2.01
N LEU A 356 1.50 -12.98 -2.73
CA LEU A 356 1.41 -12.95 -4.19
C LEU A 356 0.50 -11.82 -4.67
N GLN A 357 -0.69 -11.70 -4.06
CA GLN A 357 -1.62 -10.62 -4.38
C GLN A 357 -1.00 -9.23 -4.17
N ASN A 358 -0.29 -9.03 -3.06
CA ASN A 358 0.40 -7.77 -2.80
C ASN A 358 1.52 -7.50 -3.80
N GLY A 359 2.31 -8.53 -4.15
CA GLY A 359 3.34 -8.44 -5.18
C GLY A 359 2.77 -8.00 -6.53
N PHE A 360 1.71 -8.67 -7.00
CA PHE A 360 0.99 -8.29 -8.22
C PHE A 360 0.44 -6.86 -8.16
N ALA A 361 -0.17 -6.49 -7.05
CA ALA A 361 -0.75 -5.17 -6.87
C ALA A 361 0.31 -4.06 -6.91
N ASN A 362 1.51 -4.29 -6.38
CA ASN A 362 2.61 -3.32 -6.40
C ASN A 362 3.21 -3.09 -7.79
N LEU A 363 3.01 -4.00 -8.76
CA LEU A 363 3.38 -3.75 -10.17
C LEU A 363 2.66 -2.53 -10.73
N SER A 364 1.46 -2.21 -10.25
CA SER A 364 0.75 -0.99 -10.64
C SER A 364 1.49 0.29 -10.22
N GLY A 365 2.31 0.23 -9.17
CA GLY A 365 3.20 1.35 -8.78
C GLY A 365 4.32 1.62 -9.80
N ILE A 366 4.68 0.62 -10.62
CA ILE A 366 5.57 0.80 -11.76
C ILE A 366 4.78 1.39 -12.93
N VAL A 367 3.65 0.76 -13.27
CA VAL A 367 2.91 1.04 -14.51
C VAL A 367 2.19 2.39 -14.44
N ALA A 368 1.49 2.71 -13.35
CA ALA A 368 0.64 3.89 -13.27
C ALA A 368 1.42 5.22 -13.42
N PRO A 369 2.52 5.48 -12.69
CA PRO A 369 3.26 6.73 -12.87
C PRO A 369 3.97 6.81 -14.22
N TRP A 370 4.54 5.69 -14.71
CA TRP A 370 5.25 5.64 -15.98
C TRP A 370 4.31 5.89 -17.16
N VAL A 371 3.19 5.19 -17.22
CA VAL A 371 2.17 5.37 -18.29
C VAL A 371 1.59 6.78 -18.24
N THR A 372 1.33 7.31 -17.05
CA THR A 372 0.86 8.69 -16.90
C THR A 372 1.90 9.70 -17.45
N GLY A 373 3.18 9.51 -17.12
CA GLY A 373 4.26 10.35 -17.66
C GLY A 373 4.33 10.31 -19.17
N LEU A 374 4.19 9.14 -19.78
CA LEU A 374 4.15 8.95 -21.23
C LEU A 374 2.93 9.67 -21.85
N ILE A 375 1.75 9.50 -21.27
CA ILE A 375 0.53 10.18 -21.74
C ILE A 375 0.69 11.70 -21.71
N VAL A 376 1.20 12.24 -20.62
CA VAL A 376 1.40 13.69 -20.49
C VAL A 376 2.45 14.21 -21.47
N GLN A 377 3.50 13.42 -21.72
CA GLN A 377 4.52 13.80 -22.70
C GLN A 377 3.97 13.86 -24.12
N ILE A 378 3.09 12.95 -24.50
CA ILE A 378 2.49 12.90 -25.84
C ILE A 378 1.37 13.94 -26.00
N ASN A 379 0.51 14.09 -24.99
CA ASN A 379 -0.72 14.87 -25.10
C ASN A 379 -0.64 16.26 -24.45
N GLY A 380 0.44 16.57 -23.73
CA GLY A 380 0.60 17.83 -23.00
C GLY A 380 -0.34 18.01 -21.81
N SER A 381 -1.13 16.99 -21.41
CA SER A 381 -2.12 17.07 -20.33
C SER A 381 -2.35 15.73 -19.68
N SER A 382 -2.67 15.74 -18.38
CA SER A 382 -3.00 14.54 -17.59
C SER A 382 -4.42 14.00 -17.82
N ARG A 383 -5.29 14.68 -18.57
CA ARG A 383 -6.71 14.31 -18.72
C ARG A 383 -6.91 12.86 -19.14
N LEU A 384 -6.18 12.42 -20.18
CA LEU A 384 -6.28 11.04 -20.66
C LEU A 384 -5.80 10.04 -19.59
N ALA A 385 -4.84 10.42 -18.74
CA ALA A 385 -4.38 9.57 -17.63
C ALA A 385 -5.45 9.39 -16.56
N PHE A 386 -6.25 10.42 -16.25
CA PHE A 386 -7.42 10.29 -15.36
C PHE A 386 -8.46 9.31 -15.95
N VAL A 387 -8.78 9.44 -17.24
CA VAL A 387 -9.73 8.56 -17.92
C VAL A 387 -9.22 7.12 -17.94
N LEU A 388 -7.94 6.92 -18.28
CA LEU A 388 -7.31 5.60 -18.27
C LEU A 388 -7.33 4.99 -16.86
N THR A 389 -6.99 5.77 -15.83
CA THR A 389 -7.02 5.30 -14.43
C THR A 389 -8.44 4.91 -14.02
N GLY A 390 -9.44 5.70 -14.40
CA GLY A 390 -10.85 5.33 -14.23
C GLY A 390 -11.20 4.03 -14.93
N GLY A 391 -10.78 3.86 -16.20
CA GLY A 391 -11.01 2.63 -16.96
C GLY A 391 -10.35 1.40 -16.35
N VAL A 392 -9.10 1.52 -15.88
CA VAL A 392 -8.39 0.44 -15.17
C VAL A 392 -9.11 0.09 -13.86
N ALA A 393 -9.52 1.09 -13.07
CA ALA A 393 -10.26 0.85 -11.84
C ALA A 393 -11.62 0.16 -12.11
N LEU A 394 -12.30 0.53 -13.21
CA LEU A 394 -13.55 -0.12 -13.64
C LEU A 394 -13.31 -1.59 -14.00
N ALA A 395 -12.24 -1.90 -14.74
CA ALA A 395 -11.83 -3.28 -15.00
C ALA A 395 -11.61 -4.06 -13.69
N GLY A 396 -11.04 -3.42 -12.68
CA GLY A 396 -10.92 -4.01 -11.34
C GLY A 396 -12.26 -4.35 -10.70
N ALA A 397 -13.28 -3.49 -10.83
CA ALA A 397 -14.62 -3.81 -10.36
C ALA A 397 -15.19 -5.05 -11.07
N PHE A 398 -14.94 -5.21 -12.38
CA PHE A 398 -15.32 -6.41 -13.13
C PHE A 398 -14.57 -7.66 -12.66
N PHE A 399 -13.25 -7.59 -12.42
CA PHE A 399 -12.47 -8.73 -11.91
C PHE A 399 -12.99 -9.20 -10.55
N TRP A 400 -13.24 -8.29 -9.61
CA TRP A 400 -13.85 -8.61 -8.32
C TRP A 400 -15.26 -9.14 -8.46
N GLY A 401 -16.07 -8.58 -9.37
CA GLY A 401 -17.46 -8.97 -9.57
C GLY A 401 -17.64 -10.30 -10.28
N LEU A 402 -16.83 -10.60 -11.31
CA LEU A 402 -16.99 -11.78 -12.16
C LEU A 402 -16.18 -12.99 -11.67
N LEU A 403 -14.94 -12.76 -11.18
CA LEU A 403 -14.05 -13.86 -10.80
C LEU A 403 -14.17 -14.24 -9.33
N VAL A 404 -14.60 -13.30 -8.44
CA VAL A 404 -14.84 -13.58 -7.03
C VAL A 404 -16.36 -13.68 -6.79
N GLN A 405 -16.94 -14.83 -7.10
CA GLN A 405 -18.38 -15.02 -7.04
C GLN A 405 -18.89 -15.25 -5.62
N ARG A 406 -18.15 -16.02 -4.80
CA ARG A 406 -18.47 -16.32 -3.40
C ARG A 406 -17.29 -15.99 -2.51
N VAL A 407 -17.57 -15.51 -1.31
CA VAL A 407 -16.57 -15.21 -0.28
C VAL A 407 -16.63 -16.29 0.78
N GLU A 408 -16.09 -17.45 0.42
CA GLU A 408 -16.04 -18.67 1.24
C GLU A 408 -14.63 -19.28 1.08
N PRO A 409 -14.10 -20.01 2.10
CA PRO A 409 -12.80 -20.64 1.99
C PRO A 409 -12.72 -21.61 0.80
N VAL A 410 -11.65 -21.49 0.02
CA VAL A 410 -11.37 -22.44 -1.07
C VAL A 410 -11.06 -23.80 -0.47
N GLN A 411 -11.74 -24.84 -0.97
CA GLN A 411 -11.46 -26.21 -0.57
C GLN A 411 -10.24 -26.73 -1.36
N TRP A 412 -9.19 -27.09 -0.62
CA TRP A 412 -7.95 -27.62 -1.18
C TRP A 412 -7.98 -29.13 -1.07
N ASP A 413 -8.42 -29.84 -2.12
CA ASP A 413 -8.41 -31.31 -2.12
C ASP A 413 -6.99 -31.85 -2.17
N ALA A 414 -6.72 -32.84 -1.30
CA ALA A 414 -5.46 -33.55 -1.24
C ALA A 414 -5.21 -34.43 -2.50
N HIS A 415 -6.21 -34.65 -3.35
CA HIS A 415 -6.17 -35.38 -4.61
C HIS A 415 -6.65 -34.51 -5.76
N ASN A 416 -5.76 -34.00 -6.55
CA ASN A 416 -5.77 -33.55 -7.97
C ASN A 416 -7.12 -33.31 -8.68
N ARG A 417 -8.19 -32.91 -7.99
CA ARG A 417 -9.45 -32.47 -8.60
C ARG A 417 -9.91 -31.15 -7.99
N MET A 418 -9.68 -30.08 -8.74
CA MET A 418 -10.42 -28.87 -8.48
C MET A 418 -11.87 -29.13 -8.82
N VAL A 419 -12.75 -29.15 -7.82
CA VAL A 419 -14.18 -28.99 -8.05
C VAL A 419 -14.37 -27.52 -8.32
N GLY A 420 -14.38 -27.16 -9.60
CA GLY A 420 -14.87 -25.86 -10.05
C GLY A 420 -16.32 -25.76 -9.64
N THR A 421 -16.62 -24.90 -8.68
CA THR A 421 -17.99 -24.43 -8.52
C THR A 421 -18.33 -23.61 -9.75
N THR A 422 -19.06 -24.18 -10.66
CA THR A 422 -19.74 -23.55 -11.80
C THR A 422 -20.56 -22.35 -11.37
#